data_0f9992e5f108b98ea3243bfa6ffac986
#
_entry.id   0f9992e5f108b98ea3243bfa6ffac986
#
_cell.length_a   1.000
_cell.length_b   1.000
_cell.length_c   1.000
_cell.angle_alpha   90.00
_cell.angle_beta   90.00
_cell.angle_gamma   90.00
#
_symmetry.space_group_name_H-M   'P 1'
#
loop_
_entity.id
_entity.type
_entity.pdbx_description
1 polymer ?
#
loop_
_entity_poly.entity_id
_entity_poly.type
_entity_poly.pdbx_seq_one_letter_code
_entity_poly.pdbx_strand_id
1 'polypeptide(L)'
;SRGIFITIKIKIMAQPSVKEKIQKTREYLDYFERHYDNVQKAWALINDKCQSKGFRFMYDDLVWQTIDNEVKAHDDSKLSKNEFAQYRNFWFPAMNEEKNEADYLAAWEHHKANNVHHWQNWIEQANNHYADAFLVMNIVDWVAMGFEFGDTAKDYYEKNKQEIKLPEWAVKLMYEIFDCIYPA
;
A
#
# COMPACT_ATOMS: atom_id res chain seq x y z
N SER A 1 -48.38 -42.03 -9.55
CA SER A 1 -47.13 -41.30 -9.55
C SER A 1 -47.41 -39.80 -9.47
N ARG A 2 -47.19 -39.19 -8.31
CA ARG A 2 -47.25 -37.71 -8.15
C ARG A 2 -45.87 -37.16 -8.42
N GLY A 3 -45.71 -36.48 -9.57
CA GLY A 3 -44.48 -35.75 -9.89
C GLY A 3 -44.31 -34.56 -8.97
N ILE A 4 -43.24 -34.55 -8.23
CA ILE A 4 -42.83 -33.39 -7.42
C ILE A 4 -42.16 -32.39 -8.35
N PHE A 5 -42.85 -31.29 -8.68
CA PHE A 5 -42.23 -30.15 -9.36
C PHE A 5 -41.46 -29.34 -8.36
N ILE A 6 -40.11 -29.47 -8.35
CA ILE A 6 -39.23 -28.58 -7.60
C ILE A 6 -39.12 -27.27 -8.35
N THR A 7 -39.84 -26.24 -7.91
CA THR A 7 -39.73 -24.90 -8.45
C THR A 7 -38.45 -24.26 -7.89
N ILE A 8 -37.35 -24.28 -8.64
CA ILE A 8 -36.13 -23.56 -8.30
C ILE A 8 -36.44 -22.07 -8.52
N LYS A 9 -36.66 -21.34 -7.42
CA LYS A 9 -36.71 -19.87 -7.47
C LYS A 9 -35.29 -19.36 -7.66
N ILE A 10 -34.89 -19.09 -8.88
CA ILE A 10 -33.65 -18.35 -9.16
C ILE A 10 -33.89 -16.94 -8.65
N LYS A 11 -33.22 -16.60 -7.52
CA LYS A 11 -33.20 -15.24 -6.99
C LYS A 11 -32.28 -14.43 -7.90
N ILE A 12 -32.85 -13.77 -8.92
CA ILE A 12 -32.10 -12.83 -9.73
C ILE A 12 -31.73 -11.67 -8.79
N MET A 13 -30.48 -11.61 -8.36
CA MET A 13 -29.97 -10.48 -7.58
C MET A 13 -29.95 -9.26 -8.51
N ALA A 14 -30.54 -8.17 -8.06
CA ALA A 14 -30.53 -6.92 -8.82
C ALA A 14 -29.08 -6.44 -8.98
N GLN A 15 -28.72 -6.07 -10.21
CA GLN A 15 -27.42 -5.48 -10.48
C GLN A 15 -27.31 -4.13 -9.74
N PRO A 16 -26.10 -3.76 -9.28
CA PRO A 16 -25.89 -2.47 -8.61
C PRO A 16 -26.23 -1.31 -9.55
N SER A 17 -26.88 -0.30 -9.02
CA SER A 17 -27.19 0.91 -9.80
C SER A 17 -25.91 1.71 -10.12
N VAL A 18 -25.94 2.49 -11.19
CA VAL A 18 -24.85 3.42 -11.53
C VAL A 18 -24.56 4.39 -10.38
N LYS A 19 -25.62 4.83 -9.67
CA LYS A 19 -25.48 5.75 -8.53
C LYS A 19 -24.70 5.11 -7.38
N GLU A 20 -24.92 3.84 -7.07
CA GLU A 20 -24.16 3.10 -6.07
C GLU A 20 -22.70 2.94 -6.47
N LYS A 21 -22.42 2.58 -7.73
CA LYS A 21 -21.05 2.50 -8.25
C LYS A 21 -20.32 3.84 -8.17
N ILE A 22 -20.98 4.95 -8.49
CA ILE A 22 -20.43 6.30 -8.34
C ILE A 22 -20.12 6.58 -6.87
N GLN A 23 -21.01 6.24 -5.94
CA GLN A 23 -20.79 6.44 -4.51
C GLN A 23 -19.58 5.64 -4.02
N LYS A 24 -19.47 4.36 -4.39
CA LYS A 24 -18.32 3.52 -4.03
C LYS A 24 -17.01 4.00 -4.64
N THR A 25 -17.06 4.59 -5.82
CA THR A 25 -15.89 5.23 -6.44
C THR A 25 -15.43 6.45 -5.64
N ARG A 26 -16.34 7.26 -5.10
CA ARG A 26 -15.99 8.37 -4.21
C ARG A 26 -15.35 7.87 -2.90
N GLU A 27 -15.94 6.85 -2.27
CA GLU A 27 -15.38 6.22 -1.07
C GLU A 27 -13.95 5.69 -1.30
N TYR A 28 -13.69 5.10 -2.46
CA TYR A 28 -12.35 4.68 -2.85
C TYR A 28 -11.39 5.86 -3.02
N LEU A 29 -11.81 6.94 -3.68
CA LEU A 29 -10.99 8.13 -3.85
C LEU A 29 -10.72 8.82 -2.51
N ASP A 30 -11.71 8.93 -1.61
CA ASP A 30 -11.56 9.47 -0.27
C ASP A 30 -10.56 8.64 0.57
N TYR A 31 -10.58 7.31 0.44
CA TYR A 31 -9.59 6.43 1.05
C TYR A 31 -8.20 6.68 0.47
N PHE A 32 -8.08 6.76 -0.86
CA PHE A 32 -6.81 6.97 -1.53
C PHE A 32 -6.18 8.33 -1.16
N GLU A 33 -6.97 9.40 -1.12
CA GLU A 33 -6.54 10.72 -0.68
C GLU A 33 -6.04 10.71 0.77
N ARG A 34 -6.77 10.07 1.69
CA ARG A 34 -6.32 9.91 3.09
C ARG A 34 -5.00 9.14 3.19
N HIS A 35 -4.86 8.07 2.41
CA HIS A 35 -3.61 7.30 2.39
C HIS A 35 -2.45 8.16 1.89
N TYR A 36 -2.64 8.90 0.79
CA TYR A 36 -1.66 9.85 0.28
C TYR A 36 -1.24 10.89 1.33
N ASP A 37 -2.20 11.49 2.02
CA ASP A 37 -1.93 12.45 3.11
C ASP A 37 -1.17 11.80 4.26
N ASN A 38 -1.48 10.55 4.60
CA ASN A 38 -0.76 9.80 5.62
C ASN A 38 0.68 9.50 5.21
N VAL A 39 0.94 9.24 3.93
CA VAL A 39 2.28 9.06 3.37
C VAL A 39 3.11 10.34 3.50
N GLN A 40 2.52 11.51 3.19
CA GLN A 40 3.19 12.81 3.39
C GLN A 40 3.53 13.05 4.88
N LYS A 41 2.59 12.75 5.78
CA LYS A 41 2.81 12.85 7.25
C LYS A 41 3.88 11.88 7.74
N ALA A 42 3.90 10.65 7.23
CA ALA A 42 4.89 9.64 7.59
C ALA A 42 6.30 10.07 7.18
N TRP A 43 6.45 10.60 5.97
CA TRP A 43 7.73 11.14 5.52
C TRP A 43 8.19 12.33 6.36
N ALA A 44 7.29 13.26 6.66
CA ALA A 44 7.60 14.40 7.55
C ALA A 44 8.03 13.94 8.94
N LEU A 45 7.38 12.92 9.52
CA LEU A 45 7.74 12.33 10.81
C LEU A 45 9.15 11.73 10.79
N ILE A 46 9.47 10.92 9.76
CA ILE A 46 10.79 10.30 9.62
C ILE A 46 11.88 11.37 9.47
N ASN A 47 11.65 12.38 8.63
CA ASN A 47 12.57 13.49 8.48
C ASN A 47 12.83 14.20 9.80
N ASP A 48 11.79 14.55 10.56
CA ASP A 48 11.91 15.23 11.85
C ASP A 48 12.70 14.38 12.86
N LYS A 49 12.32 13.13 13.04
CA LYS A 49 12.89 12.25 14.08
C LYS A 49 14.30 11.74 13.77
N CYS A 50 14.63 11.62 12.49
CA CYS A 50 15.92 11.06 12.06
C CYS A 50 17.02 12.09 11.82
N GLN A 51 16.76 13.42 11.91
CA GLN A 51 17.69 14.49 11.59
C GLN A 51 19.09 14.36 12.22
N SER A 52 19.17 13.88 13.47
CA SER A 52 20.44 13.80 14.23
C SER A 52 21.13 12.45 14.12
N LYS A 53 20.67 11.52 13.30
CA LYS A 53 21.08 10.11 13.34
C LYS A 53 22.13 9.71 12.30
N GLY A 54 22.51 10.60 11.40
CA GLY A 54 23.55 10.33 10.40
C GLY A 54 23.15 9.26 9.36
N PHE A 55 21.85 9.03 9.16
CA PHE A 55 21.37 8.22 8.04
C PHE A 55 21.72 8.88 6.71
N ARG A 56 22.04 8.08 5.71
CA ARG A 56 22.44 8.59 4.40
C ARG A 56 21.40 9.55 3.80
N PHE A 57 20.13 9.28 3.93
CA PHE A 57 19.06 10.15 3.44
C PHE A 57 18.94 11.50 4.18
N MET A 58 19.73 11.71 5.27
CA MET A 58 19.79 12.98 5.98
C MET A 58 20.93 13.90 5.52
N TYR A 59 21.92 13.40 4.78
CA TYR A 59 23.07 14.18 4.32
C TYR A 59 23.40 14.03 2.82
N ASP A 60 22.78 13.07 2.12
CA ASP A 60 22.91 12.87 0.68
C ASP A 60 21.68 13.47 -0.01
N ASP A 61 21.81 14.68 -0.53
CA ASP A 61 20.70 15.41 -1.15
C ASP A 61 20.02 14.64 -2.29
N LEU A 62 20.78 13.82 -3.01
CA LEU A 62 20.22 13.05 -4.12
C LEU A 62 19.35 11.89 -3.63
N VAL A 63 19.77 11.24 -2.55
CA VAL A 63 18.97 10.20 -1.90
C VAL A 63 17.71 10.80 -1.28
N TRP A 64 17.84 11.93 -0.58
CA TRP A 64 16.69 12.66 -0.02
C TRP A 64 15.69 13.06 -1.10
N GLN A 65 16.15 13.67 -2.20
CA GLN A 65 15.30 14.08 -3.33
C GLN A 65 14.62 12.87 -4.00
N THR A 66 15.32 11.75 -4.10
CA THR A 66 14.75 10.52 -4.64
C THR A 66 13.56 10.05 -3.80
N ILE A 67 13.71 10.01 -2.48
CA ILE A 67 12.62 9.64 -1.58
C ILE A 67 11.48 10.66 -1.67
N ASP A 68 11.78 11.95 -1.58
CA ASP A 68 10.78 13.02 -1.58
C ASP A 68 9.93 13.05 -2.86
N ASN A 69 10.55 12.81 -4.01
CA ASN A 69 9.85 12.71 -5.29
C ASN A 69 8.92 11.49 -5.35
N GLU A 70 9.38 10.33 -4.89
CA GLU A 70 8.56 9.12 -4.87
C GLU A 70 7.43 9.21 -3.84
N VAL A 71 7.66 9.84 -2.70
CA VAL A 71 6.62 10.13 -1.71
C VAL A 71 5.52 11.02 -2.31
N LYS A 72 5.89 12.02 -3.12
CA LYS A 72 4.93 12.88 -3.85
C LYS A 72 4.19 12.15 -4.97
N ALA A 73 4.81 11.14 -5.58
CA ALA A 73 4.22 10.31 -6.62
C ALA A 73 3.63 9.00 -6.07
N HIS A 74 3.58 8.84 -4.75
CA HIS A 74 3.17 7.59 -4.12
C HIS A 74 1.83 7.10 -4.64
N ASP A 75 1.83 5.83 -5.07
CA ASP A 75 0.62 5.17 -5.55
C ASP A 75 -0.02 5.75 -6.84
N ASP A 76 0.68 6.62 -7.59
CA ASP A 76 0.15 7.18 -8.85
C ASP A 76 -0.34 6.08 -9.82
N SER A 77 0.29 4.90 -9.78
CA SER A 77 -0.14 3.73 -10.57
C SER A 77 -1.58 3.28 -10.27
N LYS A 78 -2.10 3.54 -9.07
CA LYS A 78 -3.50 3.24 -8.68
C LYS A 78 -4.53 4.04 -9.49
N LEU A 79 -4.13 5.13 -10.13
CA LEU A 79 -4.98 5.90 -11.05
C LEU A 79 -4.95 5.35 -12.47
N SER A 80 -4.11 4.35 -12.75
CA SER A 80 -4.01 3.73 -14.06
C SER A 80 -5.21 2.82 -14.37
N LYS A 81 -5.39 2.52 -15.66
CA LYS A 81 -6.40 1.56 -16.13
C LYS A 81 -6.18 0.13 -15.60
N ASN A 82 -4.94 -0.20 -15.21
CA ASN A 82 -4.56 -1.53 -14.76
C ASN A 82 -4.89 -1.77 -13.27
N GLU A 83 -5.16 -0.71 -12.51
CA GLU A 83 -5.32 -0.79 -11.05
C GLU A 83 -6.62 -0.17 -10.55
N PHE A 84 -7.03 0.99 -11.09
CA PHE A 84 -8.12 1.80 -10.52
C PHE A 84 -9.44 1.03 -10.36
N ALA A 85 -9.93 0.47 -11.45
CA ALA A 85 -11.22 -0.21 -11.43
C ALA A 85 -11.18 -1.50 -10.60
N GLN A 86 -10.07 -2.21 -10.63
CA GLN A 86 -9.83 -3.47 -9.95
C GLN A 86 -9.79 -3.28 -8.42
N TYR A 87 -9.02 -2.28 -7.94
CA TYR A 87 -8.97 -1.94 -6.52
C TYR A 87 -10.31 -1.41 -6.01
N ARG A 88 -10.97 -0.52 -6.76
CA ARG A 88 -12.29 0.01 -6.41
C ARG A 88 -13.33 -1.13 -6.31
N ASN A 89 -13.36 -2.04 -7.30
CA ASN A 89 -14.30 -3.16 -7.29
C ASN A 89 -14.07 -4.10 -6.10
N PHE A 90 -12.80 -4.42 -5.81
CA PHE A 90 -12.48 -5.41 -4.79
C PHE A 90 -12.69 -4.88 -3.36
N TRP A 91 -12.20 -3.66 -3.07
CA TRP A 91 -12.24 -3.08 -1.72
C TRP A 91 -13.50 -2.27 -1.43
N PHE A 92 -14.11 -1.68 -2.46
CA PHE A 92 -15.29 -0.83 -2.37
C PHE A 92 -16.40 -1.28 -3.33
N PRO A 93 -16.85 -2.54 -3.27
CA PRO A 93 -17.90 -3.03 -4.18
C PRO A 93 -19.24 -2.36 -3.87
N ALA A 94 -20.04 -2.11 -4.90
CA ALA A 94 -21.44 -1.76 -4.74
C ALA A 94 -22.25 -3.01 -4.30
N MET A 95 -23.46 -2.79 -3.81
CA MET A 95 -24.31 -3.91 -3.39
C MET A 95 -24.56 -4.86 -4.58
N ASN A 96 -24.30 -6.15 -4.36
CA ASN A 96 -24.40 -7.20 -5.39
C ASN A 96 -23.44 -7.04 -6.58
N GLU A 97 -22.44 -6.16 -6.50
CA GLU A 97 -21.35 -6.13 -7.47
C GLU A 97 -20.42 -7.32 -7.22
N GLU A 98 -20.17 -8.10 -8.25
CA GLU A 98 -19.28 -9.25 -8.16
C GLU A 98 -17.82 -8.76 -7.98
N LYS A 99 -17.15 -9.31 -6.98
CA LYS A 99 -15.71 -9.09 -6.77
C LYS A 99 -14.93 -10.02 -7.68
N ASN A 100 -14.05 -9.47 -8.48
CA ASN A 100 -13.14 -10.27 -9.29
C ASN A 100 -11.77 -10.34 -8.62
N GLU A 101 -11.51 -11.45 -7.94
CA GLU A 101 -10.23 -11.68 -7.24
C GLU A 101 -9.05 -11.80 -8.22
N ALA A 102 -9.26 -12.41 -9.40
CA ALA A 102 -8.21 -12.54 -10.40
C ALA A 102 -7.77 -11.17 -10.94
N ASP A 103 -8.71 -10.27 -11.20
CA ASP A 103 -8.42 -8.91 -11.64
C ASP A 103 -7.71 -8.11 -10.51
N TYR A 104 -8.13 -8.30 -9.25
CA TYR A 104 -7.45 -7.70 -8.11
C TYR A 104 -6.00 -8.20 -7.98
N LEU A 105 -5.77 -9.50 -8.08
CA LEU A 105 -4.41 -10.06 -8.01
C LEU A 105 -3.53 -9.57 -9.16
N ALA A 106 -4.08 -9.46 -10.37
CA ALA A 106 -3.35 -8.89 -11.51
C ALA A 106 -2.99 -7.41 -11.27
N ALA A 107 -3.92 -6.62 -10.70
CA ALA A 107 -3.67 -5.23 -10.32
C ALA A 107 -2.61 -5.14 -9.22
N TRP A 108 -2.63 -6.04 -8.24
CA TRP A 108 -1.62 -6.11 -7.19
C TRP A 108 -0.22 -6.45 -7.73
N GLU A 109 -0.11 -7.42 -8.65
CA GLU A 109 1.17 -7.72 -9.32
C GLU A 109 1.69 -6.52 -10.13
N HIS A 110 0.80 -5.84 -10.88
CA HIS A 110 1.14 -4.61 -11.59
C HIS A 110 1.62 -3.53 -10.62
N HIS A 111 0.92 -3.33 -9.51
CA HIS A 111 1.25 -2.34 -8.50
C HIS A 111 2.64 -2.57 -7.89
N LYS A 112 2.93 -3.77 -7.42
CA LYS A 112 4.26 -4.13 -6.89
C LYS A 112 5.38 -3.92 -7.92
N ALA A 113 5.13 -4.25 -9.18
CA ALA A 113 6.12 -4.11 -10.23
C ALA A 113 6.45 -2.65 -10.60
N ASN A 114 5.53 -1.72 -10.34
CA ASN A 114 5.66 -0.32 -10.73
C ASN A 114 5.95 0.64 -9.56
N ASN A 115 5.99 0.15 -8.32
CA ASN A 115 6.17 0.99 -7.14
C ASN A 115 7.33 0.50 -6.27
N VAL A 116 8.37 1.31 -6.20
CA VAL A 116 9.61 1.00 -5.46
C VAL A 116 9.45 1.00 -3.93
N HIS A 117 8.32 1.48 -3.41
CA HIS A 117 7.99 1.36 -1.99
C HIS A 117 7.54 -0.06 -1.60
N HIS A 118 7.38 -0.98 -2.55
CA HIS A 118 7.19 -2.39 -2.28
C HIS A 118 8.50 -3.15 -2.35
N TRP A 119 8.89 -3.82 -1.25
CA TRP A 119 10.16 -4.55 -1.17
C TRP A 119 10.32 -5.60 -2.28
N GLN A 120 9.24 -6.19 -2.77
CA GLN A 120 9.25 -7.15 -3.89
C GLN A 120 9.76 -6.54 -5.20
N ASN A 121 9.64 -5.21 -5.37
CA ASN A 121 10.12 -4.52 -6.56
C ASN A 121 11.65 -4.48 -6.61
N TRP A 122 12.30 -4.16 -5.50
CA TRP A 122 13.73 -3.86 -5.47
C TRP A 122 14.61 -4.93 -4.83
N ILE A 123 14.03 -5.96 -4.20
CA ILE A 123 14.79 -6.94 -3.43
C ILE A 123 15.85 -7.67 -4.27
N GLU A 124 15.57 -7.98 -5.52
CA GLU A 124 16.53 -8.61 -6.43
C GLU A 124 17.65 -7.64 -6.83
N GLN A 125 17.45 -6.34 -6.62
CA GLN A 125 18.39 -5.25 -6.86
C GLN A 125 18.90 -4.64 -5.55
N ALA A 126 18.95 -5.39 -4.45
CA ALA A 126 19.33 -4.91 -3.12
C ALA A 126 20.76 -4.34 -3.05
N ASN A 127 21.59 -4.56 -4.05
CA ASN A 127 22.90 -3.93 -4.23
C ASN A 127 22.84 -2.62 -5.03
N ASN A 128 21.65 -2.16 -5.43
CA ASN A 128 21.47 -0.88 -6.10
C ASN A 128 21.92 0.25 -5.17
N HIS A 129 22.53 1.28 -5.75
CA HIS A 129 23.00 2.46 -5.03
C HIS A 129 21.91 3.17 -4.23
N TYR A 130 20.63 3.03 -4.64
CA TYR A 130 19.45 3.62 -4.01
C TYR A 130 18.60 2.63 -3.20
N ALA A 131 19.10 1.43 -2.92
CA ALA A 131 18.34 0.42 -2.20
C ALA A 131 17.92 0.88 -0.78
N ASP A 132 18.73 1.71 -0.12
CA ASP A 132 18.40 2.35 1.14
C ASP A 132 17.25 3.37 1.01
N ALA A 133 17.20 4.13 -0.08
CA ALA A 133 16.07 5.01 -0.37
C ALA A 133 14.78 4.21 -0.58
N PHE A 134 14.85 3.11 -1.33
CA PHE A 134 13.69 2.23 -1.56
C PHE A 134 13.17 1.62 -0.25
N LEU A 135 14.08 1.22 0.65
CA LEU A 135 13.69 0.76 1.99
C LEU A 135 13.00 1.86 2.78
N VAL A 136 13.51 3.10 2.75
CA VAL A 136 12.86 4.23 3.45
C VAL A 136 11.46 4.47 2.91
N MET A 137 11.24 4.44 1.60
CA MET A 137 9.91 4.57 0.99
C MET A 137 8.97 3.45 1.44
N ASN A 138 9.47 2.22 1.55
CA ASN A 138 8.71 1.09 2.08
C ASN A 138 8.30 1.32 3.56
N ILE A 139 9.22 1.86 4.38
CA ILE A 139 8.92 2.21 5.77
C ILE A 139 7.89 3.34 5.84
N VAL A 140 8.01 4.36 4.99
CA VAL A 140 7.03 5.46 4.89
C VAL A 140 5.62 4.94 4.64
N ASP A 141 5.45 4.02 3.68
CA ASP A 141 4.16 3.40 3.41
C ASP A 141 3.62 2.63 4.63
N TRP A 142 4.46 1.81 5.28
CA TRP A 142 4.03 1.07 6.47
C TRP A 142 3.65 1.99 7.65
N VAL A 143 4.36 3.09 7.83
CA VAL A 143 4.00 4.11 8.84
C VAL A 143 2.67 4.77 8.49
N ALA A 144 2.44 5.10 7.22
CA ALA A 144 1.19 5.68 6.73
C ALA A 144 0.01 4.73 6.94
N MET A 145 0.18 3.44 6.67
CA MET A 145 -0.83 2.41 6.95
C MET A 145 -1.10 2.28 8.45
N GLY A 146 -0.08 2.43 9.29
CA GLY A 146 -0.24 2.46 10.74
C GLY A 146 -1.14 3.60 11.21
N PHE A 147 -1.08 4.78 10.58
CA PHE A 147 -2.00 5.90 10.87
C PHE A 147 -3.45 5.59 10.51
N GLU A 148 -3.69 4.79 9.46
CA GLU A 148 -5.04 4.38 9.06
C GLU A 148 -5.61 3.29 10.00
N PHE A 149 -4.80 2.31 10.40
CA PHE A 149 -5.26 1.13 11.13
C PHE A 149 -5.01 1.15 12.64
N GLY A 150 -4.23 2.12 13.15
CA GLY A 150 -3.98 2.30 14.59
C GLY A 150 -2.92 1.34 15.16
N ASP A 151 -2.06 0.78 14.33
CA ASP A 151 -0.87 0.04 14.73
C ASP A 151 0.42 0.78 14.31
N THR A 152 1.59 0.19 14.55
CA THR A 152 2.87 0.76 14.12
C THR A 152 3.45 -0.04 12.94
N ALA A 153 4.30 0.60 12.13
CA ALA A 153 5.08 -0.09 11.11
C ALA A 153 5.92 -1.23 11.70
N LYS A 154 6.39 -1.07 12.95
CA LYS A 154 7.11 -2.11 13.69
C LYS A 154 6.20 -3.31 14.01
N ASP A 155 4.98 -3.07 14.50
CA ASP A 155 4.00 -4.14 14.75
C ASP A 155 3.63 -4.89 13.48
N TYR A 156 3.44 -4.15 12.37
CA TYR A 156 3.19 -4.74 11.07
C TYR A 156 4.34 -5.66 10.63
N TYR A 157 5.59 -5.17 10.70
CA TYR A 157 6.75 -5.98 10.35
C TYR A 157 6.88 -7.22 11.25
N GLU A 158 6.74 -7.08 12.56
CA GLU A 158 6.83 -8.20 13.50
C GLU A 158 5.82 -9.32 13.22
N LYS A 159 4.59 -8.94 12.82
CA LYS A 159 3.55 -9.90 12.44
C LYS A 159 3.86 -10.64 11.13
N ASN A 160 4.50 -9.95 10.17
CA ASN A 160 4.66 -10.43 8.80
C ASN A 160 6.09 -10.81 8.43
N LYS A 161 7.05 -10.73 9.34
CA LYS A 161 8.50 -10.92 9.06
C LYS A 161 8.88 -12.29 8.50
N GLN A 162 8.02 -13.29 8.62
CA GLN A 162 8.23 -14.60 8.00
C GLN A 162 8.06 -14.56 6.47
N GLU A 163 7.24 -13.63 6.00
CA GLU A 163 6.91 -13.44 4.58
C GLU A 163 7.74 -12.33 3.94
N ILE A 164 8.14 -11.33 4.74
CA ILE A 164 8.92 -10.17 4.30
C ILE A 164 10.39 -10.55 4.23
N LYS A 165 10.95 -10.59 3.02
CA LYS A 165 12.32 -11.07 2.77
C LYS A 165 13.27 -9.91 2.54
N LEU A 166 13.61 -9.18 3.60
CA LEU A 166 14.60 -8.11 3.54
C LEU A 166 16.01 -8.65 3.83
N PRO A 167 17.07 -8.11 3.19
CA PRO A 167 18.45 -8.44 3.53
C PRO A 167 18.81 -7.90 4.94
N GLU A 168 19.82 -8.47 5.56
CA GLU A 168 20.21 -8.13 6.95
C GLU A 168 20.48 -6.63 7.14
N TRP A 169 21.15 -5.99 6.19
CA TRP A 169 21.42 -4.54 6.25
C TRP A 169 20.11 -3.71 6.27
N ALA A 170 19.11 -4.12 5.50
CA ALA A 170 17.83 -3.43 5.43
C ALA A 170 17.02 -3.62 6.72
N VAL A 171 17.02 -4.83 7.28
CA VAL A 171 16.41 -5.10 8.59
C VAL A 171 17.06 -4.23 9.68
N LYS A 172 18.38 -4.15 9.70
CA LYS A 172 19.11 -3.31 10.65
C LYS A 172 18.72 -1.84 10.52
N LEU A 173 18.81 -1.27 9.31
CA LEU A 173 18.46 0.14 9.05
C LEU A 173 16.98 0.43 9.40
N MET A 174 16.09 -0.49 9.08
CA MET A 174 14.66 -0.37 9.41
C MET A 174 14.45 -0.26 10.92
N TYR A 175 15.07 -1.11 11.75
CA TYR A 175 14.94 -1.02 13.20
C TYR A 175 15.56 0.26 13.75
N GLU A 176 16.68 0.72 13.21
CA GLU A 176 17.28 2.00 13.60
C GLU A 176 16.33 3.18 13.33
N ILE A 177 15.57 3.14 12.20
CA ILE A 177 14.53 4.12 11.89
C ILE A 177 13.35 3.98 12.87
N PHE A 178 12.87 2.75 13.13
CA PHE A 178 11.79 2.51 14.09
C PHE A 178 12.11 3.04 15.49
N ASP A 179 13.34 2.85 15.97
CA ASP A 179 13.78 3.37 17.26
C ASP A 179 13.82 4.91 17.32
N CYS A 180 13.90 5.58 16.17
CA CYS A 180 13.79 7.04 16.10
C CYS A 180 12.33 7.52 16.16
N ILE A 181 11.43 6.87 15.45
CA ILE A 181 10.04 7.31 15.31
C ILE A 181 9.12 6.73 16.39
N TYR A 182 9.50 5.63 17.03
CA TYR A 182 8.78 4.98 18.12
C TYR A 182 9.70 4.82 19.36
N PRO A 183 10.09 5.92 20.00
CA PRO A 183 10.93 5.84 21.20
C PRO A 183 10.21 5.08 22.32
N ALA A 184 10.97 4.30 23.11
CA ALA A 184 10.45 3.54 24.24
C ALA A 184 9.91 4.44 25.37
#